data_fb7382623d96875afb15fbc244d107b1
#
_entry.id   fb7382623d96875afb15fbc244d107b1
#
_cell.length_a   1.000
_cell.length_b   1.000
_cell.length_c   1.000
_cell.angle_alpha   90.00
_cell.angle_beta   90.00
_cell.angle_gamma   90.00
#
_symmetry.space_group_name_H-M   'P 1'
#
loop_
_entity.id
_entity.type
_entity.pdbx_description
1 polymer ?
#
loop_
_entity_poly.entity_id
_entity_poly.type
_entity_poly.pdbx_seq_one_letter_code
_entity_poly.pdbx_strand_id
1 'polypeptide(L)'
;MKNLIMTIAVAIFTSFAASAQFMVVTTVNTPDSDLNEEWGTTNFTDNMGIGYTVNDAWTVGMVRAGEDSLGDASYDLWGRYNWNANMYVSVQAPTEEMMDNLTVGLGYSYDVWKGLCVEPNYSMGLKEDENGERAGSFNLGLSYKF
;
A
#
# COMPACT_ATOMS: atom_id res chain seq x y z
N MET A 1 14.33 20.64 16.53
CA MET A 1 14.25 19.91 15.24
C MET A 1 12.99 19.05 15.09
N LYS A 2 12.63 18.23 16.09
CA LYS A 2 11.39 17.42 16.01
C LYS A 2 10.13 18.26 15.75
N ASN A 3 10.00 19.41 16.40
CA ASN A 3 8.84 20.31 16.23
C ASN A 3 8.82 20.99 14.85
N LEU A 4 9.99 21.28 14.26
CA LEU A 4 10.11 21.85 12.93
C LEU A 4 9.66 20.85 11.85
N ILE A 5 10.11 19.60 11.98
CA ILE A 5 9.71 18.51 11.06
C ILE A 5 8.21 18.28 11.15
N MET A 6 7.65 18.28 12.37
CA MET A 6 6.22 18.08 12.60
C MET A 6 5.39 19.25 12.02
N THR A 7 5.88 20.50 12.16
CA THR A 7 5.22 21.69 11.60
C THR A 7 5.27 21.67 10.06
N ILE A 8 6.39 21.29 9.48
CA ILE A 8 6.53 21.15 8.02
C ILE A 8 5.62 20.03 7.51
N ALA A 9 5.56 18.88 8.19
CA ALA A 9 4.67 17.79 7.83
C ALA A 9 3.19 18.24 7.88
N VAL A 10 2.76 18.91 8.95
CA VAL A 10 1.40 19.45 9.07
C VAL A 10 1.11 20.50 7.98
N ALA A 11 2.04 21.40 7.69
CA ALA A 11 1.87 22.42 6.66
C ALA A 11 1.78 21.79 5.25
N ILE A 12 2.55 20.76 4.99
CA ILE A 12 2.45 19.96 3.76
C ILE A 12 1.07 19.30 3.69
N PHE A 13 0.63 18.60 4.76
CA PHE A 13 -0.67 17.95 4.81
C PHE A 13 -1.83 18.92 4.61
N THR A 14 -1.80 20.11 5.22
CA THR A 14 -2.88 21.12 5.07
C THR A 14 -2.90 21.75 3.68
N SER A 15 -1.75 21.91 3.03
CA SER A 15 -1.67 22.46 1.67
C SER A 15 -2.22 21.48 0.62
N PHE A 16 -2.12 20.19 0.88
CA PHE A 16 -2.56 19.14 -0.03
C PHE A 16 -4.02 18.71 0.19
N ALA A 17 -4.58 18.87 1.38
CA ALA A 17 -5.98 18.57 1.66
C ALA A 17 -6.97 19.42 0.81
N ALA A 18 -6.49 20.55 0.27
CA ALA A 18 -7.28 21.41 -0.61
C ALA A 18 -7.45 20.88 -2.05
N SER A 19 -6.71 19.84 -2.46
CA SER A 19 -6.70 19.36 -3.84
C SER A 19 -7.18 17.92 -4.05
N ALA A 20 -7.70 17.25 -3.02
CA ALA A 20 -8.26 15.89 -3.10
C ALA A 20 -7.33 14.87 -3.80
N GLN A 21 -6.02 14.97 -3.54
CA GLN A 21 -4.99 14.17 -4.22
C GLN A 21 -4.34 13.12 -3.32
N PHE A 22 -4.85 12.96 -2.09
CA PHE A 22 -4.33 11.96 -1.17
C PHE A 22 -5.22 10.73 -1.11
N MET A 23 -4.57 9.61 -0.91
CA MET A 23 -5.20 8.33 -0.72
C MET A 23 -4.52 7.62 0.47
N VAL A 24 -5.31 7.05 1.34
CA VAL A 24 -4.84 6.09 2.34
C VAL A 24 -5.18 4.71 1.83
N VAL A 25 -4.23 3.79 1.92
CA VAL A 25 -4.40 2.40 1.49
C VAL A 25 -4.04 1.46 2.62
N THR A 26 -4.65 0.31 2.65
CA THR A 26 -4.25 -0.80 3.50
C THR A 26 -4.58 -2.12 2.82
N THR A 27 -3.79 -3.15 3.12
CA THR A 27 -4.13 -4.53 2.77
C THR A 27 -4.62 -5.23 4.02
N VAL A 28 -5.76 -5.89 3.92
CA VAL A 28 -6.35 -6.63 5.04
C VAL A 28 -5.64 -7.96 5.18
N ASN A 29 -4.95 -8.16 6.29
CA ASN A 29 -4.35 -9.43 6.64
C ASN A 29 -5.39 -10.30 7.33
N THR A 30 -5.63 -11.50 6.82
CA THR A 30 -6.50 -12.46 7.49
C THR A 30 -5.75 -13.12 8.64
N PRO A 31 -6.36 -13.22 9.84
CA PRO A 31 -5.76 -13.95 10.93
C PRO A 31 -5.51 -15.41 10.57
N ASP A 32 -4.40 -15.95 11.02
CA ASP A 32 -4.10 -17.37 10.83
C ASP A 32 -4.86 -18.20 11.86
N SER A 33 -5.78 -19.00 11.38
CA SER A 33 -6.60 -19.89 12.23
C SER A 33 -5.79 -21.00 12.89
N ASP A 34 -4.67 -21.41 12.29
CA ASP A 34 -3.81 -22.45 12.83
C ASP A 34 -2.98 -21.94 14.02
N LEU A 35 -2.76 -20.62 14.09
CA LEU A 35 -2.08 -19.94 15.18
C LEU A 35 -3.02 -19.39 16.24
N ASN A 36 -4.34 -19.64 16.13
CA ASN A 36 -5.39 -19.06 16.98
C ASN A 36 -5.34 -17.52 17.05
N GLU A 37 -4.96 -16.88 15.94
CA GLU A 37 -4.99 -15.43 15.84
C GLU A 37 -6.44 -14.94 15.73
N GLU A 38 -6.73 -13.82 16.41
CA GLU A 38 -8.02 -13.16 16.36
C GLU A 38 -7.94 -11.87 15.53
N TRP A 39 -9.09 -11.42 15.04
CA TRP A 39 -9.19 -10.14 14.35
C TRP A 39 -8.83 -8.99 15.29
N GLY A 40 -7.84 -8.18 14.90
CA GLY A 40 -7.38 -7.02 15.64
C GLY A 40 -7.05 -5.85 14.72
N THR A 41 -6.64 -4.74 15.32
CA THR A 41 -6.25 -3.54 14.56
C THR A 41 -5.04 -3.78 13.66
N THR A 42 -4.14 -4.66 14.05
CA THR A 42 -2.94 -5.04 13.29
C THR A 42 -3.26 -5.60 11.92
N ASN A 43 -4.37 -6.34 11.79
CA ASN A 43 -4.82 -6.87 10.50
C ASN A 43 -5.08 -5.78 9.45
N PHE A 44 -5.25 -4.53 9.88
CA PHE A 44 -5.51 -3.38 9.02
C PHE A 44 -4.35 -2.38 9.00
N THR A 45 -3.53 -2.32 10.05
CA THR A 45 -2.51 -1.26 10.21
C THR A 45 -1.11 -1.68 9.78
N ASP A 46 -0.82 -2.97 9.74
CA ASP A 46 0.53 -3.47 9.43
C ASP A 46 0.96 -3.16 7.99
N ASN A 47 -0.01 -3.05 7.09
CA ASN A 47 0.22 -2.69 5.69
C ASN A 47 -0.47 -1.36 5.31
N MET A 48 -0.58 -0.44 6.27
CA MET A 48 -1.16 0.87 6.00
C MET A 48 -0.15 1.74 5.25
N GLY A 49 -0.65 2.44 4.26
CA GLY A 49 0.14 3.34 3.44
C GLY A 49 -0.60 4.63 3.08
N ILE A 50 0.17 5.54 2.55
CA ILE A 50 -0.32 6.81 2.02
C ILE A 50 0.16 6.97 0.60
N GLY A 51 -0.72 7.45 -0.28
CA GLY A 51 -0.44 7.76 -1.66
C GLY A 51 -0.80 9.18 -2.04
N TYR A 52 -0.10 9.68 -3.02
CA TYR A 52 -0.35 10.96 -3.68
C TYR A 52 -0.72 10.69 -5.14
N THR A 53 -1.91 11.14 -5.53
CA THR A 53 -2.39 11.05 -6.91
C THR A 53 -1.79 12.19 -7.72
N VAL A 54 -0.83 11.85 -8.59
CA VAL A 54 -0.13 12.80 -9.45
C VAL A 54 -1.05 13.31 -10.56
N ASN A 55 -1.87 12.43 -11.09
CA ASN A 55 -2.91 12.71 -12.07
C ASN A 55 -3.93 11.56 -12.08
N ASP A 56 -4.93 11.61 -12.96
CA ASP A 56 -5.99 10.59 -13.03
C ASP A 56 -5.47 9.16 -13.25
N ALA A 57 -4.30 9.01 -13.86
CA ALA A 57 -3.70 7.73 -14.17
C ALA A 57 -2.68 7.25 -13.12
N TRP A 58 -1.95 8.16 -12.47
CA TRP A 58 -0.82 7.81 -11.63
C TRP A 58 -1.01 8.19 -10.17
N THR A 59 -0.76 7.24 -9.29
CA THR A 59 -0.64 7.45 -7.84
C THR A 59 0.68 6.83 -7.38
N VAL A 60 1.41 7.54 -6.52
CA VAL A 60 2.66 7.07 -5.92
C VAL A 60 2.60 7.23 -4.41
N GLY A 61 3.29 6.38 -3.68
CA GLY A 61 3.21 6.45 -2.23
C GLY A 61 4.18 5.54 -1.50
N MET A 62 3.95 5.44 -0.21
CA MET A 62 4.68 4.56 0.71
C MET A 62 3.69 3.72 1.49
N VAL A 63 4.05 2.49 1.76
CA VAL A 63 3.29 1.56 2.58
C VAL A 63 4.20 0.93 3.63
N ARG A 64 3.68 0.73 4.84
CA ARG A 64 4.38 -0.05 5.85
C ARG A 64 4.41 -1.52 5.41
N ALA A 65 5.59 -2.13 5.45
CA ALA A 65 5.82 -3.49 4.98
C ALA A 65 6.12 -4.47 6.14
N GLY A 66 5.77 -4.09 7.36
CA GLY A 66 6.06 -4.87 8.57
C GLY A 66 7.19 -4.29 9.39
N GLU A 67 7.91 -5.15 10.09
CA GLU A 67 9.06 -4.80 10.92
C GLU A 67 10.30 -5.56 10.41
N ASP A 68 11.44 -4.92 10.48
CA ASP A 68 12.71 -5.55 10.14
C ASP A 68 13.19 -6.49 11.26
N SER A 69 14.33 -7.14 11.05
CA SER A 69 14.90 -8.07 12.03
C SER A 69 15.33 -7.41 13.37
N LEU A 70 15.35 -6.10 13.44
CA LEU A 70 15.65 -5.30 14.64
C LEU A 70 14.40 -4.79 15.34
N GLY A 71 13.20 -5.03 14.76
CA GLY A 71 11.92 -4.56 15.27
C GLY A 71 11.58 -3.13 14.83
N ASP A 72 12.33 -2.57 13.88
CA ASP A 72 12.04 -1.26 13.30
C ASP A 72 11.06 -1.39 12.12
N ALA A 73 10.15 -0.43 11.97
CA ALA A 73 9.18 -0.45 10.90
C ALA A 73 9.86 -0.30 9.53
N SER A 74 9.63 -1.26 8.65
CA SER A 74 10.08 -1.20 7.27
C SER A 74 9.01 -0.58 6.37
N TYR A 75 9.44 0.05 5.29
CA TYR A 75 8.56 0.74 4.35
C TYR A 75 8.90 0.37 2.92
N ASP A 76 7.86 0.22 2.11
CA ASP A 76 7.99 0.02 0.67
C ASP A 76 7.50 1.26 -0.07
N LEU A 77 8.13 1.55 -1.19
CA LEU A 77 7.62 2.49 -2.18
C LEU A 77 6.64 1.75 -3.08
N TRP A 78 5.53 2.37 -3.39
CA TRP A 78 4.58 1.82 -4.33
C TRP A 78 4.11 2.84 -5.34
N GLY A 79 3.79 2.34 -6.53
CA GLY A 79 3.19 3.11 -7.59
C GLY A 79 2.00 2.36 -8.18
N ARG A 80 0.99 3.12 -8.60
CA ARG A 80 -0.23 2.60 -9.22
C ARG A 80 -0.48 3.33 -10.53
N TYR A 81 -0.76 2.57 -11.56
CA TYR A 81 -1.27 3.08 -12.82
C TYR A 81 -2.73 2.65 -12.99
N ASN A 82 -3.64 3.61 -13.00
CA ASN A 82 -5.05 3.36 -13.27
C ASN A 82 -5.27 3.39 -14.78
N TRP A 83 -5.51 2.25 -15.35
CA TRP A 83 -5.72 2.14 -16.79
C TRP A 83 -7.18 2.46 -17.18
N ASN A 84 -8.11 2.34 -16.24
CA ASN A 84 -9.46 2.90 -16.33
C ASN A 84 -9.97 3.29 -14.94
N ALA A 85 -11.23 3.70 -14.83
CA ALA A 85 -11.81 4.17 -13.57
C ALA A 85 -11.71 3.16 -12.40
N ASN A 86 -11.63 1.87 -12.71
CA ASN A 86 -11.73 0.80 -11.72
C ASN A 86 -10.52 -0.13 -11.70
N MET A 87 -9.84 -0.33 -12.83
CA MET A 87 -8.72 -1.26 -12.91
C MET A 87 -7.38 -0.55 -12.79
N TYR A 88 -6.46 -1.17 -12.07
CA TYR A 88 -5.10 -0.65 -11.91
C TYR A 88 -4.05 -1.74 -11.95
N VAL A 89 -2.87 -1.33 -12.33
CA VAL A 89 -1.63 -2.09 -12.17
C VAL A 89 -0.80 -1.40 -11.09
N SER A 90 -0.19 -2.14 -10.20
CA SER A 90 0.68 -1.61 -9.14
C SER A 90 2.08 -2.22 -9.20
N VAL A 91 3.04 -1.45 -8.75
CA VAL A 91 4.42 -1.89 -8.53
C VAL A 91 4.77 -1.47 -7.10
N GLN A 92 5.36 -2.38 -6.35
CA GLN A 92 5.83 -2.14 -5.00
C GLN A 92 7.27 -2.62 -4.87
N ALA A 93 8.09 -1.84 -4.21
CA ALA A 93 9.50 -2.13 -4.00
C ALA A 93 9.90 -1.76 -2.58
N PRO A 94 10.60 -2.63 -1.84
CA PRO A 94 11.18 -2.26 -0.56
C PRO A 94 12.19 -1.12 -0.75
N THR A 95 12.36 -0.31 0.28
CA THR A 95 13.36 0.78 0.27
C THR A 95 14.79 0.23 0.29
N GLU A 96 14.95 -0.99 0.78
CA GLU A 96 16.19 -1.74 0.74
C GLU A 96 16.12 -2.84 -0.32
N GLU A 97 17.21 -3.04 -1.07
CA GLU A 97 17.31 -4.06 -2.15
C GLU A 97 16.16 -3.98 -3.17
N MET A 98 15.84 -2.76 -3.59
CA MET A 98 14.66 -2.43 -4.40
C MET A 98 14.52 -3.29 -5.66
N MET A 99 15.63 -3.58 -6.36
CA MET A 99 15.60 -4.30 -7.63
C MET A 99 15.37 -5.82 -7.46
N ASP A 100 15.75 -6.37 -6.31
CA ASP A 100 15.66 -7.81 -6.08
C ASP A 100 14.30 -8.27 -5.54
N ASN A 101 13.53 -7.32 -4.97
CA ASN A 101 12.26 -7.64 -4.30
C ASN A 101 11.07 -6.87 -4.87
N LEU A 102 11.09 -6.58 -6.18
CA LEU A 102 9.97 -5.96 -6.86
C LEU A 102 8.74 -6.86 -6.88
N THR A 103 7.60 -6.28 -6.54
CA THR A 103 6.29 -6.92 -6.63
C THR A 103 5.42 -6.15 -7.61
N VAL A 104 4.75 -6.84 -8.49
CA VAL A 104 3.75 -6.29 -9.41
C VAL A 104 2.37 -6.80 -9.04
N GLY A 105 1.36 -5.97 -9.23
CA GLY A 105 -0.02 -6.32 -8.91
C GLY A 105 -1.00 -5.83 -9.95
N LEU A 106 -2.14 -6.53 -10.01
CA LEU A 106 -3.31 -6.14 -10.78
C LEU A 106 -4.49 -6.11 -9.83
N GLY A 107 -5.25 -5.02 -9.83
CA GLY A 107 -6.37 -4.88 -8.93
C GLY A 107 -7.56 -4.19 -9.57
N TYR A 108 -8.69 -4.33 -8.87
CA TYR A 108 -9.94 -3.68 -9.20
C TYR A 108 -10.42 -2.87 -8.00
N SER A 109 -10.79 -1.61 -8.24
CA SER A 109 -11.26 -0.68 -7.21
C SER A 109 -12.76 -0.51 -7.30
N TYR A 110 -13.48 -0.97 -6.27
CA TYR A 110 -14.92 -0.76 -6.09
C TYR A 110 -15.15 0.40 -5.16
N ASP A 111 -15.71 1.48 -5.65
CA ASP A 111 -16.18 2.58 -4.80
C ASP A 111 -17.42 2.14 -4.02
N VAL A 112 -17.29 2.04 -2.71
CA VAL A 112 -18.36 1.55 -1.84
C VAL A 112 -19.10 2.72 -1.18
N TRP A 113 -18.39 3.78 -0.84
CA TRP A 113 -18.98 4.94 -0.20
C TRP A 113 -18.02 6.15 -0.17
N LYS A 114 -18.39 7.22 -0.88
CA LYS A 114 -17.74 8.56 -0.80
C LYS A 114 -16.20 8.53 -0.72
N GLY A 115 -15.56 7.85 -1.65
CA GLY A 115 -14.10 7.73 -1.70
C GLY A 115 -13.53 6.50 -0.99
N LEU A 116 -14.34 5.76 -0.22
CA LEU A 116 -13.96 4.47 0.32
C LEU A 116 -14.09 3.40 -0.78
N CYS A 117 -13.00 2.75 -1.09
CA CYS A 117 -12.95 1.68 -2.07
C CYS A 117 -12.53 0.36 -1.44
N VAL A 118 -13.11 -0.73 -1.93
CA VAL A 118 -12.67 -2.11 -1.69
C VAL A 118 -11.91 -2.58 -2.91
N GLU A 119 -10.71 -3.10 -2.71
CA GLU A 119 -9.75 -3.35 -3.79
C GLU A 119 -9.21 -4.79 -3.76
N PRO A 120 -10.00 -5.77 -4.28
CA PRO A 120 -9.42 -7.09 -4.53
C PRO A 120 -8.29 -6.96 -5.54
N ASN A 121 -7.15 -7.57 -5.23
CA ASN A 121 -5.98 -7.54 -6.10
C ASN A 121 -5.19 -8.84 -6.00
N TYR A 122 -4.46 -9.10 -7.05
CA TYR A 122 -3.48 -10.16 -7.12
C TYR A 122 -2.10 -9.54 -7.29
N SER A 123 -1.16 -9.93 -6.46
CA SER A 123 0.23 -9.46 -6.51
C SER A 123 1.19 -10.63 -6.65
N MET A 124 2.31 -10.38 -7.30
CA MET A 124 3.34 -11.40 -7.57
C MET A 124 4.72 -10.76 -7.49
N GLY A 125 5.61 -11.40 -6.75
CA GLY A 125 7.04 -11.06 -6.75
C GLY A 125 7.67 -11.33 -8.12
N LEU A 126 8.56 -10.46 -8.56
CA LEU A 126 9.31 -10.69 -9.81
C LEU A 126 10.48 -11.65 -9.63
N LYS A 127 10.98 -11.82 -8.41
CA LYS A 127 12.03 -12.77 -8.07
C LYS A 127 11.47 -14.18 -8.09
N GLU A 128 12.18 -15.06 -8.76
CA GLU A 128 11.93 -16.50 -8.76
C GLU A 128 12.58 -17.13 -7.54
N ASP A 129 11.94 -18.12 -6.95
CA ASP A 129 12.52 -18.95 -5.91
C ASP A 129 13.54 -19.96 -6.48
N GLU A 130 14.13 -20.77 -5.64
CA GLU A 130 15.12 -21.80 -6.04
C GLU A 130 14.53 -22.85 -7.01
N ASN A 131 13.22 -22.95 -7.11
CA ASN A 131 12.50 -23.87 -8.01
C ASN A 131 12.07 -23.19 -9.32
N GLY A 132 12.35 -21.90 -9.51
CA GLY A 132 11.92 -21.10 -10.66
C GLY A 132 10.46 -20.65 -10.57
N GLU A 133 9.83 -20.72 -9.39
CA GLU A 133 8.48 -20.28 -9.15
C GLU A 133 8.45 -18.86 -8.59
N ARG A 134 7.39 -18.12 -8.90
CA ARG A 134 7.14 -16.77 -8.36
C ARG A 134 6.01 -16.80 -7.35
N ALA A 135 6.28 -16.27 -6.16
CA ALA A 135 5.26 -16.17 -5.13
C ALA A 135 4.20 -15.16 -5.55
N GLY A 136 2.95 -15.61 -5.68
CA GLY A 136 1.80 -14.79 -5.96
C GLY A 136 0.76 -14.92 -4.85
N SER A 137 0.05 -13.84 -4.56
CA SER A 137 -0.98 -13.82 -3.53
C SER A 137 -2.20 -13.02 -3.96
N PHE A 138 -3.35 -13.49 -3.51
CA PHE A 138 -4.61 -12.78 -3.62
C PHE A 138 -4.83 -11.96 -2.35
N ASN A 139 -5.08 -10.67 -2.50
CA ASN A 139 -5.20 -9.76 -1.38
C ASN A 139 -6.50 -8.97 -1.47
N LEU A 140 -7.01 -8.55 -0.33
CA LEU A 140 -8.10 -7.59 -0.23
C LEU A 140 -7.55 -6.28 0.30
N GLY A 141 -7.54 -5.27 -0.53
CA GLY A 141 -7.17 -3.91 -0.16
C GLY A 141 -8.39 -3.07 0.24
N LEU A 142 -8.14 -2.07 1.04
CA LEU A 142 -9.05 -0.96 1.29
C LEU A 142 -8.32 0.34 0.97
N SER A 143 -9.00 1.26 0.32
CA SER A 143 -8.45 2.60 0.09
C SER A 143 -9.49 3.68 0.36
N TYR A 144 -9.01 4.83 0.79
CA TYR A 144 -9.82 6.02 0.96
C TYR A 144 -9.18 7.19 0.21
N LYS A 145 -9.94 7.78 -0.70
CA LYS A 145 -9.55 8.95 -1.49
C LYS A 145 -10.19 10.21 -0.89
N PHE A 146 -9.36 11.18 -0.56
CA PHE A 146 -9.80 12.46 -0.02
C PHE A 146 -10.26 13.41 -1.12
#